data_fa83025d4a3c1a15fb3c54a51956cc5b
#
_entry.id   fa83025d4a3c1a15fb3c54a51956cc5b
#
_cell.length_a   1.000
_cell.length_b   1.000
_cell.length_c   1.000
_cell.angle_alpha   90.00
_cell.angle_beta   90.00
_cell.angle_gamma   90.00
#
_symmetry.space_group_name_H-M   'P 1'
#
loop_
_entity.id
_entity.type
_entity.pdbx_description
1 polymer ?
#
loop_
_entity_poly.entity_id
_entity_poly.type
_entity_poly.pdbx_seq_one_letter_code
_entity_poly.pdbx_strand_id
1 'polypeptide(L)'
;PAGVPERIPLPEGSLLVDYVAGGGGFGDPIDRDPQAVRGDFGRGWVSRAVAEKTYGVVLTGDGRAVDQAATEARRQEIRNARKQQGRPPAQATDGTTENGWRRLLKFHAALDIATDGRRKMIRCARCNHLFCNAEDNYKLHALHQITHLNEVMPPLPSGEPYIGEYHIYSCPGC
;
A
#
# COMPACT_ATOMS: atom_id res chain seq x y z
N PRO A 1 20.81 31.39 10.98
CA PRO A 1 20.81 29.95 10.75
C PRO A 1 22.26 29.54 10.51
N ALA A 2 22.84 28.72 11.41
CA ALA A 2 24.16 28.18 11.23
C ALA A 2 24.11 27.31 9.96
N GLY A 3 24.84 27.67 8.93
CA GLY A 3 24.95 26.91 7.71
C GLY A 3 25.48 25.50 8.03
N VAL A 4 24.93 24.48 7.39
CA VAL A 4 25.48 23.13 7.44
C VAL A 4 26.92 23.22 6.92
N PRO A 5 27.94 22.73 7.66
CA PRO A 5 29.30 22.79 7.18
C PRO A 5 29.41 21.99 5.88
N GLU A 6 29.96 22.63 4.84
CA GLU A 6 30.16 22.00 3.52
C GLU A 6 31.10 20.77 3.57
N ARG A 7 31.91 20.66 4.61
CA ARG A 7 32.86 19.57 4.80
C ARG A 7 32.97 19.20 6.26
N ILE A 8 32.80 17.94 6.56
CA ILE A 8 33.06 17.36 7.89
C ILE A 8 34.38 16.61 7.78
N PRO A 9 35.47 17.04 8.46
CA PRO A 9 36.72 16.30 8.47
C PRO A 9 36.50 14.99 9.24
N LEU A 10 36.84 13.87 8.61
CA LEU A 10 36.83 12.55 9.25
C LEU A 10 38.29 12.17 9.59
N PRO A 11 38.64 12.00 10.87
CA PRO A 11 39.93 11.49 11.27
C PRO A 11 40.19 10.10 10.69
N GLU A 12 41.47 9.72 10.52
CA GLU A 12 41.85 8.39 10.08
C GLU A 12 41.25 7.33 11.03
N GLY A 13 40.67 6.25 10.47
CA GLY A 13 40.00 5.19 11.22
C GLY A 13 38.54 5.49 11.58
N SER A 14 37.99 6.64 11.18
CA SER A 14 36.55 6.92 11.38
C SER A 14 35.67 5.98 10.52
N LEU A 15 34.56 5.52 11.10
CA LEU A 15 33.51 4.80 10.40
C LEU A 15 32.32 5.74 10.16
N LEU A 16 31.99 5.99 8.88
CA LEU A 16 30.76 6.66 8.52
C LEU A 16 29.66 5.62 8.28
N VAL A 17 28.60 5.67 9.09
CA VAL A 17 27.40 4.84 8.90
C VAL A 17 26.27 5.73 8.43
N ASP A 18 25.83 5.52 7.19
CA ASP A 18 24.71 6.24 6.61
C ASP A 18 23.47 5.34 6.50
N TYR A 19 22.36 5.78 7.08
CA TYR A 19 21.07 5.11 7.01
C TYR A 19 20.21 5.83 5.97
N VAL A 20 20.31 5.37 4.73
CA VAL A 20 19.47 5.91 3.65
C VAL A 20 18.12 5.22 3.60
N ALA A 21 17.08 5.98 3.27
CA ALA A 21 15.76 5.42 3.01
C ALA A 21 15.81 4.47 1.80
N GLY A 22 15.19 3.32 1.92
CA GLY A 22 14.96 2.43 0.78
C GLY A 22 14.05 3.07 -0.27
N GLY A 23 14.05 2.54 -1.48
CA GLY A 23 13.10 2.96 -2.52
C GLY A 23 11.65 2.73 -2.07
N GLY A 24 10.74 3.67 -2.40
CA GLY A 24 9.33 3.62 -1.98
C GLY A 24 8.53 2.47 -2.59
N GLY A 25 9.05 1.79 -3.60
CA GLY A 25 8.34 0.74 -4.33
C GLY A 25 7.17 1.28 -5.16
N PHE A 26 6.41 0.38 -5.75
CA PHE A 26 5.21 0.70 -6.52
C PHE A 26 4.07 -0.27 -6.17
N GLY A 27 2.89 0.28 -5.91
CA GLY A 27 1.70 -0.50 -5.61
C GLY A 27 1.63 -0.99 -4.16
N ASP A 28 0.63 -1.82 -3.88
CA ASP A 28 0.43 -2.40 -2.54
C ASP A 28 1.43 -3.55 -2.31
N PRO A 29 2.21 -3.53 -1.22
CA PRO A 29 3.13 -4.62 -0.89
C PRO A 29 2.46 -6.01 -0.87
N ILE A 30 1.21 -6.12 -0.44
CA ILE A 30 0.49 -7.42 -0.41
C ILE A 30 0.09 -7.93 -1.80
N ASP A 31 0.31 -7.16 -2.87
CA ASP A 31 0.09 -7.60 -4.25
C ASP A 31 1.36 -8.12 -4.93
N ARG A 32 2.51 -7.97 -4.26
CA ARG A 32 3.79 -8.46 -4.78
C ARG A 32 3.75 -9.99 -4.93
N ASP A 33 4.35 -10.51 -6.00
CA ASP A 33 4.49 -11.95 -6.22
C ASP A 33 5.13 -12.63 -5.00
N PRO A 34 4.45 -13.62 -4.37
CA PRO A 34 4.98 -14.33 -3.21
C PRO A 34 6.33 -15.01 -3.46
N GLN A 35 6.59 -15.47 -4.68
CA GLN A 35 7.87 -16.10 -5.03
C GLN A 35 9.01 -15.08 -5.11
N ALA A 36 8.71 -13.84 -5.54
CA ALA A 36 9.68 -12.75 -5.50
C ALA A 36 10.05 -12.39 -4.05
N VAL A 37 9.06 -12.32 -3.15
CA VAL A 37 9.29 -12.07 -1.71
C VAL A 37 10.13 -13.21 -1.09
N ARG A 38 9.84 -14.48 -1.42
CA ARG A 38 10.66 -15.63 -0.99
C ARG A 38 12.09 -15.51 -1.50
N GLY A 39 12.26 -15.10 -2.76
CA GLY A 39 13.60 -14.87 -3.35
C GLY A 39 14.39 -13.80 -2.57
N ASP A 40 13.73 -12.69 -2.19
CA ASP A 40 14.33 -11.62 -1.40
C ASP A 40 14.68 -12.08 0.03
N PHE A 41 13.83 -12.92 0.64
CA PHE A 41 14.13 -13.58 1.90
C PHE A 41 15.38 -14.45 1.81
N GLY A 42 15.50 -15.27 0.76
CA GLY A 42 16.67 -16.12 0.53
C GLY A 42 17.98 -15.34 0.31
N ARG A 43 17.91 -14.09 -0.17
CA ARG A 43 19.04 -13.17 -0.31
C ARG A 43 19.35 -12.37 0.98
N GLY A 44 18.52 -12.50 2.02
CA GLY A 44 18.67 -11.72 3.24
C GLY A 44 18.18 -10.27 3.15
N TRP A 45 17.53 -9.88 2.05
CA TRP A 45 16.99 -8.51 1.86
C TRP A 45 15.70 -8.27 2.63
N VAL A 46 14.94 -9.32 2.89
CA VAL A 46 13.67 -9.30 3.61
C VAL A 46 13.72 -10.32 4.74
N SER A 47 13.41 -9.88 5.96
CA SER A 47 13.26 -10.82 7.08
C SER A 47 11.94 -11.59 7.00
N ARG A 48 11.84 -12.74 7.70
CA ARG A 48 10.58 -13.49 7.80
C ARG A 48 9.43 -12.61 8.33
N ALA A 49 9.70 -11.81 9.35
CA ALA A 49 8.71 -10.91 9.93
C ALA A 49 8.22 -9.87 8.92
N VAL A 50 9.11 -9.31 8.08
CA VAL A 50 8.74 -8.36 7.02
C VAL A 50 7.97 -9.08 5.90
N ALA A 51 8.38 -10.30 5.49
CA ALA A 51 7.64 -11.08 4.51
C ALA A 51 6.18 -11.28 4.95
N GLU A 52 5.96 -11.63 6.22
CA GLU A 52 4.62 -11.90 6.74
C GLU A 52 3.82 -10.62 7.06
N LYS A 53 4.42 -9.63 7.72
CA LYS A 53 3.69 -8.42 8.16
C LYS A 53 3.45 -7.44 7.02
N THR A 54 4.44 -7.24 6.14
CA THR A 54 4.38 -6.22 5.08
C THR A 54 3.82 -6.78 3.78
N TYR A 55 4.30 -7.96 3.36
CA TYR A 55 3.91 -8.57 2.10
C TYR A 55 2.80 -9.61 2.23
N GLY A 56 2.44 -9.99 3.46
CA GLY A 56 1.46 -11.03 3.74
C GLY A 56 1.90 -12.40 3.21
N VAL A 57 3.20 -12.66 3.08
CA VAL A 57 3.74 -13.91 2.56
C VAL A 57 4.20 -14.80 3.69
N VAL A 58 3.58 -15.95 3.81
CA VAL A 58 3.92 -16.99 4.79
C VAL A 58 4.86 -17.99 4.15
N LEU A 59 6.06 -18.11 4.73
CA LEU A 59 7.08 -19.07 4.28
C LEU A 59 6.99 -20.35 5.09
N THR A 60 7.28 -21.49 4.45
CA THR A 60 7.46 -22.78 5.16
C THR A 60 8.48 -22.65 6.28
N GLY A 61 8.51 -23.60 7.23
CA GLY A 61 9.37 -23.54 8.41
C GLY A 61 10.85 -23.32 8.07
N ASP A 62 11.34 -23.96 7.01
CA ASP A 62 12.70 -23.83 6.50
C ASP A 62 12.92 -22.60 5.58
N GLY A 63 11.86 -21.87 5.25
CA GLY A 63 11.92 -20.69 4.36
C GLY A 63 12.14 -20.99 2.88
N ARG A 64 12.18 -22.27 2.48
CA ARG A 64 12.48 -22.69 1.10
C ARG A 64 11.30 -22.56 0.14
N ALA A 65 10.08 -22.54 0.67
CA ALA A 65 8.86 -22.41 -0.13
C ALA A 65 7.88 -21.42 0.48
N VAL A 66 6.91 -21.03 -0.33
CA VAL A 66 5.74 -20.23 0.10
C VAL A 66 4.63 -21.19 0.46
N ASP A 67 4.03 -21.01 1.64
CA ASP A 67 2.74 -21.59 1.96
C ASP A 67 1.65 -20.75 1.30
N GLN A 68 1.11 -21.23 0.18
CA GLN A 68 0.14 -20.49 -0.63
C GLN A 68 -1.18 -20.26 0.13
N ALA A 69 -1.68 -21.29 0.83
CA ALA A 69 -2.95 -21.20 1.57
C ALA A 69 -2.83 -20.20 2.73
N ALA A 70 -1.77 -20.31 3.52
CA ALA A 70 -1.51 -19.39 4.62
C ALA A 70 -1.24 -17.97 4.12
N THR A 71 -0.55 -17.80 2.96
CA THR A 71 -0.31 -16.50 2.33
C THR A 71 -1.62 -15.83 1.92
N GLU A 72 -2.53 -16.54 1.27
CA GLU A 72 -3.82 -15.97 0.88
C GLU A 72 -4.67 -15.60 2.10
N ALA A 73 -4.74 -16.46 3.11
CA ALA A 73 -5.41 -16.18 4.37
C ALA A 73 -4.82 -14.92 5.04
N ARG A 74 -3.50 -14.83 5.13
CA ARG A 74 -2.81 -13.68 5.73
C ARG A 74 -3.07 -12.38 4.98
N ARG A 75 -3.03 -12.40 3.66
CA ARG A 75 -3.36 -11.24 2.82
C ARG A 75 -4.80 -10.80 3.01
N GLN A 76 -5.72 -11.74 3.12
CA GLN A 76 -7.12 -11.43 3.40
C GLN A 76 -7.33 -10.80 4.79
N GLU A 77 -6.63 -11.29 5.80
CA GLU A 77 -6.62 -10.68 7.15
C GLU A 77 -6.13 -9.22 7.10
N ILE A 78 -5.01 -8.96 6.40
CA ILE A 78 -4.47 -7.61 6.25
C ILE A 78 -5.50 -6.70 5.55
N ARG A 79 -6.15 -7.15 4.49
CA ARG A 79 -7.20 -6.39 3.79
C ARG A 79 -8.38 -6.08 4.71
N ASN A 80 -8.85 -7.09 5.46
CA ASN A 80 -9.96 -6.92 6.40
C ASN A 80 -9.61 -5.93 7.52
N ALA A 81 -8.42 -6.03 8.10
CA ALA A 81 -7.95 -5.09 9.12
C ALA A 81 -7.90 -3.65 8.59
N ARG A 82 -7.39 -3.44 7.38
CA ARG A 82 -7.37 -2.12 6.72
C ARG A 82 -8.78 -1.57 6.49
N LYS A 83 -9.73 -2.42 6.06
CA LYS A 83 -11.12 -1.99 5.89
C LYS A 83 -11.76 -1.54 7.21
N GLN A 84 -11.47 -2.25 8.31
CA GLN A 84 -12.00 -1.89 9.64
C GLN A 84 -11.43 -0.56 10.18
N GLN A 85 -10.22 -0.18 9.77
CA GLN A 85 -9.61 1.10 10.15
C GLN A 85 -10.13 2.29 9.33
N GLY A 86 -10.70 2.02 8.16
CA GLY A 86 -11.25 3.05 7.28
C GLY A 86 -12.59 3.58 7.79
N ARG A 87 -12.76 4.90 7.79
CA ARG A 87 -14.07 5.52 7.97
C ARG A 87 -14.96 5.14 6.79
N PRO A 88 -16.26 4.94 7.00
CA PRO A 88 -17.21 4.66 5.91
C PRO A 88 -17.16 5.72 4.81
N PRO A 89 -17.50 5.37 3.56
CA PRO A 89 -17.63 6.32 2.47
C PRO A 89 -18.59 7.47 2.84
N ALA A 90 -18.24 8.70 2.45
CA ALA A 90 -19.10 9.86 2.64
C ALA A 90 -20.34 9.81 1.75
N GLN A 91 -20.26 9.11 0.63
CA GLN A 91 -21.36 8.92 -0.32
C GLN A 91 -21.53 7.43 -0.64
N ALA A 92 -22.75 7.02 -0.95
CA ALA A 92 -23.06 5.64 -1.30
C ALA A 92 -22.31 5.19 -2.56
N THR A 93 -22.01 3.91 -2.63
CA THR A 93 -21.44 3.24 -3.82
C THR A 93 -22.52 2.44 -4.53
N ASP A 94 -22.34 2.18 -5.83
CA ASP A 94 -23.25 1.31 -6.62
C ASP A 94 -23.05 -0.19 -6.29
N GLY A 95 -22.02 -0.53 -5.52
CA GLY A 95 -21.75 -1.90 -5.12
C GLY A 95 -20.98 -2.71 -6.16
N THR A 96 -21.01 -4.04 -6.04
CA THR A 96 -20.26 -4.94 -6.92
C THR A 96 -21.06 -5.29 -8.16
N THR A 97 -20.39 -5.30 -9.32
CA THR A 97 -20.99 -5.76 -10.59
C THR A 97 -20.73 -7.22 -10.82
N GLU A 98 -21.76 -7.95 -11.27
CA GLU A 98 -21.60 -9.36 -11.62
C GLU A 98 -21.11 -9.52 -13.07
N ASN A 99 -21.84 -9.09 -14.07
CA ASN A 99 -21.48 -9.28 -15.48
C ASN A 99 -21.87 -8.05 -16.34
N GLY A 100 -21.29 -7.96 -17.55
CA GLY A 100 -21.70 -6.98 -18.55
C GLY A 100 -20.89 -5.67 -18.55
N TRP A 101 -19.99 -5.47 -17.61
CA TRP A 101 -19.15 -4.29 -17.57
C TRP A 101 -17.83 -4.49 -18.32
N ARG A 102 -17.59 -3.68 -19.33
CA ARG A 102 -16.34 -3.68 -20.12
C ARG A 102 -15.44 -2.55 -19.66
N ARG A 103 -14.15 -2.86 -19.41
CA ARG A 103 -13.15 -1.83 -19.12
C ARG A 103 -12.91 -0.95 -20.35
N LEU A 104 -12.98 0.37 -20.16
CA LEU A 104 -12.62 1.38 -21.16
C LEU A 104 -11.18 1.84 -20.98
N LEU A 105 -10.79 2.20 -19.76
CA LEU A 105 -9.49 2.79 -19.46
C LEU A 105 -9.01 2.35 -18.09
N LYS A 106 -7.76 1.94 -18.00
CA LYS A 106 -7.06 1.77 -16.70
C LYS A 106 -6.25 3.03 -16.44
N PHE A 107 -6.63 3.82 -15.43
CA PHE A 107 -5.94 5.07 -15.09
C PHE A 107 -5.12 4.97 -13.79
N HIS A 108 -5.31 3.89 -13.00
CA HIS A 108 -4.55 3.60 -11.79
C HIS A 108 -4.33 2.10 -11.65
N ALA A 109 -3.34 1.66 -10.85
CA ALA A 109 -3.09 0.23 -10.62
C ALA A 109 -4.32 -0.50 -10.05
N ALA A 110 -5.07 0.17 -9.16
CA ALA A 110 -6.24 -0.36 -8.48
C ALA A 110 -7.59 0.08 -9.08
N LEU A 111 -7.61 1.02 -10.03
CA LEU A 111 -8.85 1.61 -10.56
C LEU A 111 -8.88 1.61 -12.09
N ASP A 112 -10.04 1.34 -12.63
CA ASP A 112 -10.35 1.52 -14.04
C ASP A 112 -11.67 2.28 -14.25
N ILE A 113 -11.91 2.77 -15.48
CA ILE A 113 -13.20 3.22 -15.93
C ILE A 113 -13.82 2.06 -16.71
N ALA A 114 -15.02 1.67 -16.33
CA ALA A 114 -15.79 0.62 -16.97
C ALA A 114 -17.14 1.15 -17.47
N THR A 115 -17.76 0.44 -18.41
CA THR A 115 -19.09 0.76 -18.97
C THR A 115 -19.93 -0.47 -19.15
N ASP A 116 -21.24 -0.31 -18.96
CA ASP A 116 -22.29 -1.26 -19.33
C ASP A 116 -22.93 -0.91 -20.71
N GLY A 117 -22.37 0.07 -21.42
CA GLY A 117 -22.88 0.60 -22.66
C GLY A 117 -23.75 1.86 -22.49
N ARG A 118 -24.20 2.14 -21.26
CA ARG A 118 -25.02 3.33 -20.92
C ARG A 118 -24.31 4.27 -19.98
N ARG A 119 -23.72 3.70 -18.90
CA ARG A 119 -23.00 4.45 -17.86
C ARG A 119 -21.51 4.23 -17.99
N LYS A 120 -20.73 5.19 -17.52
CA LYS A 120 -19.29 5.06 -17.31
C LYS A 120 -19.01 5.23 -15.81
N MET A 121 -18.40 4.24 -15.20
CA MET A 121 -18.19 4.20 -13.75
C MET A 121 -16.73 4.00 -13.42
N ILE A 122 -16.29 4.59 -12.31
CA ILE A 122 -15.00 4.24 -11.68
C ILE A 122 -15.19 2.92 -10.94
N ARG A 123 -14.32 1.96 -11.25
CA ARG A 123 -14.42 0.59 -10.77
C ARG A 123 -13.11 0.13 -10.14
N CYS A 124 -13.19 -0.67 -9.07
CA CYS A 124 -12.05 -1.39 -8.53
C CYS A 124 -11.58 -2.45 -9.54
N ALA A 125 -10.31 -2.38 -9.93
CA ALA A 125 -9.73 -3.32 -10.89
C ALA A 125 -9.54 -4.74 -10.32
N ARG A 126 -9.69 -4.92 -8.98
CA ARG A 126 -9.54 -6.20 -8.29
C ARG A 126 -10.85 -6.94 -8.11
N CYS A 127 -11.85 -6.29 -7.48
CA CYS A 127 -13.11 -6.94 -7.10
C CYS A 127 -14.32 -6.47 -7.90
N ASN A 128 -14.14 -5.60 -8.90
CA ASN A 128 -15.19 -5.02 -9.74
C ASN A 128 -16.21 -4.15 -8.97
N HIS A 129 -15.92 -3.73 -7.75
CA HIS A 129 -16.77 -2.80 -7.01
C HIS A 129 -16.86 -1.44 -7.76
N LEU A 130 -18.08 -0.97 -8.01
CA LEU A 130 -18.33 0.33 -8.61
C LEU A 130 -18.39 1.41 -7.53
N PHE A 131 -17.57 2.44 -7.68
CA PHE A 131 -17.53 3.57 -6.75
C PHE A 131 -18.61 4.61 -7.10
N CYS A 132 -18.53 5.19 -8.28
CA CYS A 132 -19.34 6.33 -8.72
C CYS A 132 -19.26 6.49 -10.25
N ASN A 133 -19.99 7.47 -10.81
CA ASN A 133 -19.80 7.84 -12.21
C ASN A 133 -18.37 8.31 -12.49
N ALA A 134 -17.91 8.14 -13.72
CA ALA A 134 -16.54 8.47 -14.12
C ALA A 134 -16.16 9.95 -13.96
N GLU A 135 -17.15 10.82 -13.85
CA GLU A 135 -16.99 12.27 -13.68
C GLU A 135 -16.98 12.71 -12.20
N ASP A 136 -17.33 11.79 -11.29
CA ASP A 136 -17.44 12.08 -9.86
C ASP A 136 -16.11 11.82 -9.12
N ASN A 137 -16.03 12.33 -7.90
CA ASN A 137 -14.85 12.12 -7.05
C ASN A 137 -14.95 10.79 -6.30
N TYR A 138 -14.29 9.76 -6.80
CA TYR A 138 -14.29 8.42 -6.21
C TYR A 138 -13.83 8.37 -4.74
N LYS A 139 -13.05 9.35 -4.28
CA LYS A 139 -12.58 9.41 -2.88
C LYS A 139 -13.72 9.54 -1.88
N LEU A 140 -14.83 10.16 -2.29
CA LEU A 140 -16.04 10.28 -1.46
C LEU A 140 -16.79 8.95 -1.31
N HIS A 141 -16.54 8.01 -2.23
CA HIS A 141 -17.13 6.67 -2.30
C HIS A 141 -16.17 5.57 -1.82
N ALA A 142 -15.01 5.93 -1.28
CA ALA A 142 -14.01 5.02 -0.75
C ALA A 142 -14.01 5.01 0.78
N LEU A 143 -13.52 3.93 1.40
CA LEU A 143 -13.12 3.96 2.80
C LEU A 143 -11.95 4.93 2.95
N HIS A 144 -11.98 5.76 3.98
CA HIS A 144 -10.99 6.79 4.20
C HIS A 144 -10.32 6.66 5.56
N GLN A 145 -8.99 6.54 5.57
CA GLN A 145 -8.16 6.56 6.77
C GLN A 145 -7.19 7.74 6.71
N ILE A 146 -7.01 8.40 7.85
CA ILE A 146 -5.99 9.44 8.02
C ILE A 146 -4.92 8.89 8.95
N THR A 147 -3.66 9.08 8.57
CA THR A 147 -2.49 8.72 9.38
C THR A 147 -1.55 9.91 9.43
N HIS A 148 -1.26 10.42 10.61
CA HIS A 148 -0.33 11.54 10.77
C HIS A 148 1.10 11.13 10.46
N LEU A 149 1.88 12.03 9.85
CA LEU A 149 3.28 11.74 9.50
C LEU A 149 4.11 11.32 10.73
N ASN A 150 3.83 11.87 11.90
CA ASN A 150 4.52 11.52 13.15
C ASN A 150 4.31 10.06 13.59
N GLU A 151 3.32 9.35 13.06
CA GLU A 151 3.07 7.94 13.39
C GLU A 151 3.90 6.99 12.52
N VAL A 152 4.36 7.45 11.36
CA VAL A 152 5.00 6.59 10.35
C VAL A 152 6.42 7.02 9.99
N MET A 153 6.78 8.26 10.28
CA MET A 153 8.11 8.80 10.01
C MET A 153 8.97 8.78 11.28
N PRO A 154 10.30 8.55 11.16
CA PRO A 154 11.20 8.71 12.30
C PRO A 154 11.18 10.16 12.79
N PRO A 155 11.38 10.41 14.10
CA PRO A 155 11.40 11.77 14.64
C PRO A 155 12.41 12.66 13.90
N LEU A 156 12.05 13.94 13.70
CA LEU A 156 12.98 14.91 13.17
C LEU A 156 14.13 15.16 14.17
N PRO A 157 15.37 15.37 13.70
CA PRO A 157 16.51 15.69 14.58
C PRO A 157 16.28 16.99 15.40
N SER A 158 15.46 17.90 14.92
CA SER A 158 15.06 19.13 15.63
C SER A 158 14.08 18.88 16.80
N GLY A 159 13.47 17.70 16.86
CA GLY A 159 12.39 17.38 17.81
C GLY A 159 11.03 18.00 17.46
N GLU A 160 10.94 18.73 16.35
CA GLU A 160 9.66 19.29 15.90
C GLU A 160 8.77 18.22 15.28
N PRO A 161 7.43 18.32 15.44
CA PRO A 161 6.51 17.39 14.78
C PRO A 161 6.45 17.67 13.28
N TYR A 162 6.25 16.60 12.49
CA TYR A 162 5.90 16.75 11.08
C TYR A 162 4.53 17.43 10.95
N ILE A 163 4.44 18.37 10.01
CA ILE A 163 3.19 18.98 9.60
C ILE A 163 2.69 18.21 8.38
N GLY A 164 1.59 17.49 8.53
CA GLY A 164 0.95 16.78 7.43
C GLY A 164 0.40 15.41 7.82
N GLU A 165 -0.35 14.86 6.89
CA GLU A 165 -1.02 13.58 7.07
C GLU A 165 -1.16 12.83 5.74
N TYR A 166 -1.18 11.50 5.81
CA TYR A 166 -1.52 10.65 4.70
C TYR A 166 -3.03 10.39 4.68
N HIS A 167 -3.65 10.62 3.54
CA HIS A 167 -5.03 10.22 3.26
C HIS A 167 -5.02 8.92 2.45
N ILE A 168 -5.40 7.83 3.07
CA ILE A 168 -5.44 6.50 2.46
C ILE A 168 -6.89 6.19 2.08
N TYR A 169 -7.11 5.87 0.80
CA TYR A 169 -8.42 5.51 0.26
C TYR A 169 -8.41 4.04 -0.12
N SER A 170 -9.36 3.27 0.42
CA SER A 170 -9.48 1.83 0.19
C SER A 170 -10.83 1.47 -0.40
N CYS A 171 -10.85 0.40 -1.19
CA CYS A 171 -12.09 -0.11 -1.76
C CYS A 171 -12.98 -0.72 -0.67
N PRO A 172 -14.28 -0.34 -0.57
CA PRO A 172 -15.21 -0.97 0.35
C PRO A 172 -15.46 -2.46 0.04
N GLY A 173 -15.30 -2.88 -1.22
CA GLY A 173 -15.53 -4.26 -1.67
C GLY A 173 -14.41 -5.23 -1.29
N CYS A 174 -13.17 -4.83 -1.35
CA CYS A 174 -12.01 -5.69 -1.08
C CYS A 174 -10.95 -5.02 -0.23
#